data_658531bde7a8d414670711e36937e48f
#
_entry.id   658531bde7a8d414670711e36937e48f
#
_cell.length_a   1.000
_cell.length_b   1.000
_cell.length_c   1.000
_cell.angle_alpha   90.00
_cell.angle_beta   90.00
_cell.angle_gamma   90.00
#
_symmetry.space_group_name_H-M   'P 1'
#
loop_
_entity.id
_entity.type
_entity.pdbx_description
1 polymer ?
#
loop_
_entity_poly.entity_id
_entity_poly.type
_entity_poly.pdbx_seq_one_letter_code
_entity_poly.pdbx_strand_id
1 'polypeptide(L)'
;ANRVPLLVSGKVDLVVANFTISEERAKQVDFSIPYFASGQQFIIKQGTALEKPEDLNKLRVGVDKGTVNEGVIRSQFPGATVVAYDDTPFAFAALRNGNVQAITQDGPKLIGLLANVPDRDKYVIPPFTVSEDLIGIGIPKGEAALKKVVDEALLELEKSGKAEQIYNAWFGPDTKTPLKRLYKIGQEKPQAK
;
A
#
# COMPACT_ATOMS: atom_id res chain seq x y z
N ALA A 1 4.82 -9.45 -6.13
CA ALA A 1 6.05 -10.19 -5.78
C ALA A 1 7.23 -9.88 -6.72
N ASN A 2 7.02 -9.63 -8.02
CA ASN A 2 8.09 -9.60 -9.03
C ASN A 2 8.84 -8.26 -9.20
N ARG A 3 8.54 -7.21 -8.43
CA ARG A 3 9.08 -5.86 -8.64
C ARG A 3 10.60 -5.79 -8.47
N VAL A 4 11.12 -6.31 -7.36
CA VAL A 4 12.58 -6.35 -7.11
C VAL A 4 13.31 -7.22 -8.14
N PRO A 5 12.88 -8.46 -8.42
CA PRO A 5 13.52 -9.28 -9.47
C PRO A 5 13.55 -8.63 -10.86
N LEU A 6 12.52 -7.87 -11.25
CA LEU A 6 12.49 -7.18 -12.54
C LEU A 6 13.53 -6.06 -12.62
N LEU A 7 13.71 -5.28 -11.56
CA LEU A 7 14.78 -4.26 -11.48
C LEU A 7 16.17 -4.89 -11.46
N VAL A 8 16.40 -5.87 -10.60
CA VAL A 8 17.70 -6.53 -10.45
C VAL A 8 18.14 -7.22 -11.73
N SER A 9 17.20 -7.78 -12.50
CA SER A 9 17.50 -8.43 -13.80
C SER A 9 17.62 -7.46 -14.98
N GLY A 10 17.42 -6.16 -14.77
CA GLY A 10 17.47 -5.15 -15.83
C GLY A 10 16.34 -5.27 -16.86
N LYS A 11 15.26 -5.98 -16.53
CA LYS A 11 14.10 -6.10 -17.43
C LYS A 11 13.23 -4.84 -17.45
N VAL A 12 13.35 -4.00 -16.43
CA VAL A 12 12.71 -2.69 -16.34
C VAL A 12 13.72 -1.69 -15.78
N ASP A 13 13.61 -0.44 -16.22
CA ASP A 13 14.47 0.66 -15.73
C ASP A 13 13.92 1.29 -14.46
N LEU A 14 12.58 1.27 -14.29
CA LEU A 14 11.89 1.85 -13.14
C LEU A 14 10.71 0.96 -12.74
N VAL A 15 10.41 0.97 -11.43
CA VAL A 15 9.15 0.45 -10.89
C VAL A 15 8.35 1.59 -10.30
N VAL A 16 7.35 2.07 -11.05
CA VAL A 16 6.38 3.08 -10.61
C VAL A 16 5.09 2.36 -10.23
N ALA A 17 4.93 2.08 -8.94
CA ALA A 17 3.83 1.26 -8.42
C ALA A 17 3.62 1.55 -6.93
N ASN A 18 2.62 0.89 -6.32
CA ASN A 18 2.53 0.82 -4.86
C ASN A 18 3.71 0.01 -4.31
N PHE A 19 4.88 0.67 -4.21
CA PHE A 19 6.15 0.02 -3.89
C PHE A 19 6.77 0.66 -2.65
N THR A 20 6.42 0.09 -1.50
CA THR A 20 6.87 0.53 -0.17
C THR A 20 8.40 0.52 -0.09
N ILE A 21 8.97 1.63 0.35
CA ILE A 21 10.38 1.76 0.70
C ILE A 21 10.60 0.95 1.98
N SER A 22 11.45 -0.07 1.93
CA SER A 22 11.83 -0.86 3.10
C SER A 22 13.34 -1.12 3.10
N GLU A 23 13.91 -1.29 4.29
CA GLU A 23 15.35 -1.59 4.45
C GLU A 23 15.77 -2.85 3.70
N GLU A 24 14.92 -3.88 3.71
CA GLU A 24 15.20 -5.13 3.00
C GLU A 24 15.31 -4.91 1.48
N ARG A 25 14.37 -4.15 0.90
CA ARG A 25 14.38 -3.82 -0.53
C ARG A 25 15.53 -2.87 -0.87
N ALA A 26 15.84 -1.91 -0.01
CA ALA A 26 16.92 -0.95 -0.19
C ALA A 26 18.33 -1.61 -0.25
N LYS A 27 18.48 -2.84 0.23
CA LYS A 27 19.70 -3.62 0.03
C LYS A 27 19.89 -4.06 -1.43
N GLN A 28 18.82 -4.23 -2.18
CA GLN A 28 18.84 -4.80 -3.53
C GLN A 28 18.57 -3.77 -4.64
N VAL A 29 17.84 -2.72 -4.34
CA VAL A 29 17.46 -1.65 -5.28
C VAL A 29 17.60 -0.30 -4.60
N ASP A 30 17.67 0.77 -5.40
CA ASP A 30 17.55 2.13 -4.89
C ASP A 30 16.11 2.62 -5.04
N PHE A 31 15.76 3.67 -4.31
CA PHE A 31 14.46 4.32 -4.35
C PHE A 31 14.61 5.81 -4.64
N SER A 32 13.63 6.37 -5.31
CA SER A 32 13.43 7.82 -5.32
C SER A 32 13.13 8.35 -3.92
N ILE A 33 13.11 9.66 -3.77
CA ILE A 33 12.38 10.28 -2.66
C ILE A 33 10.94 9.77 -2.65
N PRO A 34 10.30 9.67 -1.46
CA PRO A 34 8.90 9.25 -1.38
C PRO A 34 7.99 10.22 -2.14
N TYR A 35 6.98 9.67 -2.82
CA TYR A 35 5.97 10.49 -3.49
C TYR A 35 4.55 10.29 -2.93
N PHE A 36 4.36 9.29 -2.09
CA PHE A 36 3.08 8.97 -1.47
C PHE A 36 3.29 8.37 -0.08
N ALA A 37 2.33 8.58 0.82
CA ALA A 37 2.28 7.91 2.11
C ALA A 37 0.96 7.17 2.26
N SER A 38 1.03 5.98 2.84
CA SER A 38 -0.09 5.09 3.08
C SER A 38 0.03 4.44 4.45
N GLY A 39 -0.86 3.51 4.76
CA GLY A 39 -0.79 2.64 5.93
C GLY A 39 -1.55 1.37 5.64
N GLN A 40 -1.08 0.28 6.24
CA GLN A 40 -1.71 -1.01 6.12
C GLN A 40 -3.04 -1.02 6.87
N GLN A 41 -4.12 -1.33 6.16
CA GLN A 41 -5.49 -1.44 6.64
C GLN A 41 -6.10 -2.79 6.28
N PHE A 42 -7.38 -2.96 6.61
CA PHE A 42 -8.08 -4.24 6.45
C PHE A 42 -9.46 -4.03 5.82
N ILE A 43 -9.91 -5.01 5.06
CA ILE A 43 -11.34 -5.18 4.74
C ILE A 43 -11.83 -6.42 5.50
N ILE A 44 -12.94 -6.25 6.17
CA ILE A 44 -13.68 -7.32 6.84
C ILE A 44 -15.15 -7.30 6.40
N LYS A 45 -15.88 -8.39 6.58
CA LYS A 45 -17.35 -8.34 6.51
C LYS A 45 -17.90 -7.64 7.73
N GLN A 46 -19.03 -6.96 7.56
CA GLN A 46 -19.76 -6.39 8.70
C GLN A 46 -20.04 -7.47 9.75
N GLY A 47 -19.90 -7.10 11.02
CA GLY A 47 -20.06 -8.01 12.15
C GLY A 47 -18.84 -8.87 12.49
N THR A 48 -17.74 -8.80 11.72
CA THR A 48 -16.47 -9.43 12.12
C THR A 48 -15.87 -8.67 13.30
N ALA A 49 -15.48 -9.40 14.35
CA ALA A 49 -14.85 -8.81 15.54
C ALA A 49 -13.39 -8.42 15.26
N LEU A 50 -13.19 -7.22 14.72
CA LEU A 50 -11.89 -6.60 14.49
C LEU A 50 -11.99 -5.09 14.83
N GLU A 51 -11.93 -4.77 16.10
CA GLU A 51 -12.08 -3.40 16.61
C GLU A 51 -10.71 -2.72 16.85
N LYS A 52 -9.70 -3.53 17.14
CA LYS A 52 -8.32 -3.10 17.40
C LYS A 52 -7.31 -4.07 16.80
N PRO A 53 -6.05 -3.64 16.59
CA PRO A 53 -5.02 -4.47 15.94
C PRO A 53 -4.82 -5.85 16.57
N GLU A 54 -4.89 -5.96 17.91
CA GLU A 54 -4.65 -7.21 18.62
C GLU A 54 -5.65 -8.32 18.26
N ASP A 55 -6.86 -7.95 17.81
CA ASP A 55 -7.89 -8.91 17.40
C ASP A 55 -7.50 -9.72 16.18
N LEU A 56 -6.55 -9.21 15.37
CA LEU A 56 -5.96 -9.94 14.24
C LEU A 56 -5.39 -11.31 14.65
N ASN A 57 -4.87 -11.43 15.88
CA ASN A 57 -4.33 -12.69 16.37
C ASN A 57 -5.34 -13.85 16.42
N LYS A 58 -6.61 -13.58 16.26
CA LYS A 58 -7.69 -14.59 16.29
C LYS A 58 -8.26 -14.89 14.91
N LEU A 59 -7.75 -14.22 13.86
CA LEU A 59 -8.33 -14.26 12.54
C LEU A 59 -7.45 -14.96 11.51
N ARG A 60 -8.09 -15.50 10.47
CA ARG A 60 -7.43 -15.83 9.22
C ARG A 60 -7.39 -14.57 8.35
N VAL A 61 -6.17 -14.13 8.02
CA VAL A 61 -5.90 -12.88 7.29
C VAL A 61 -5.36 -13.22 5.92
N GLY A 62 -6.07 -12.81 4.88
CA GLY A 62 -5.62 -12.89 3.49
C GLY A 62 -4.64 -11.76 3.17
N VAL A 63 -3.51 -12.10 2.59
CA VAL A 63 -2.43 -11.18 2.24
C VAL A 63 -1.98 -11.37 0.79
N ASP A 64 -1.44 -10.33 0.16
CA ASP A 64 -0.75 -10.47 -1.12
C ASP A 64 0.66 -11.03 -0.86
N LYS A 65 1.00 -12.14 -1.52
CA LYS A 65 2.26 -12.86 -1.36
C LYS A 65 3.48 -11.98 -1.65
N GLY A 66 4.50 -12.05 -0.78
CA GLY A 66 5.78 -11.34 -0.94
C GLY A 66 5.67 -9.82 -0.78
N THR A 67 4.65 -9.33 -0.07
CA THR A 67 4.49 -7.92 0.25
C THR A 67 5.03 -7.60 1.64
N VAL A 68 5.31 -6.31 1.89
CA VAL A 68 5.63 -5.81 3.24
C VAL A 68 4.46 -6.10 4.18
N ASN A 69 3.22 -5.95 3.70
CA ASN A 69 2.01 -6.19 4.47
C ASN A 69 1.91 -7.63 4.99
N GLU A 70 2.33 -8.62 4.21
CA GLU A 70 2.46 -10.01 4.68
C GLU A 70 3.46 -10.12 5.84
N GLY A 71 4.64 -9.49 5.68
CA GLY A 71 5.69 -9.49 6.70
C GLY A 71 5.23 -8.85 8.01
N VAL A 72 4.51 -7.74 7.96
CA VAL A 72 3.94 -7.07 9.14
C VAL A 72 2.98 -7.99 9.89
N ILE A 73 2.05 -8.66 9.19
CA ILE A 73 1.10 -9.56 9.87
C ILE A 73 1.84 -10.71 10.55
N ARG A 74 2.79 -11.35 9.85
CA ARG A 74 3.55 -12.49 10.41
C ARG A 74 4.40 -12.11 11.62
N SER A 75 4.97 -10.90 11.63
CA SER A 75 5.88 -10.46 12.70
C SER A 75 5.15 -9.86 13.90
N GLN A 76 4.12 -9.05 13.66
CA GLN A 76 3.45 -8.30 14.73
C GLN A 76 2.23 -9.03 15.31
N PHE A 77 1.64 -9.96 14.54
CA PHE A 77 0.44 -10.70 14.95
C PHE A 77 0.65 -12.22 14.81
N PRO A 78 1.51 -12.80 15.65
CA PRO A 78 1.90 -14.22 15.52
C PRO A 78 0.75 -15.21 15.74
N GLY A 79 -0.34 -14.79 16.38
CA GLY A 79 -1.56 -15.57 16.52
C GLY A 79 -2.46 -15.57 15.29
N ALA A 80 -2.22 -14.69 14.32
CA ALA A 80 -2.99 -14.65 13.08
C ALA A 80 -2.64 -15.81 12.15
N THR A 81 -3.67 -16.40 11.54
CA THR A 81 -3.43 -17.38 10.47
C THR A 81 -3.31 -16.66 9.14
N VAL A 82 -2.11 -16.53 8.62
CA VAL A 82 -1.83 -15.84 7.35
C VAL A 82 -2.07 -16.76 6.16
N VAL A 83 -2.94 -16.34 5.23
CA VAL A 83 -3.20 -17.03 3.96
C VAL A 83 -2.75 -16.14 2.82
N ALA A 84 -1.68 -16.53 2.12
CA ALA A 84 -1.10 -15.75 1.03
C ALA A 84 -1.78 -16.05 -0.30
N TYR A 85 -2.14 -15.00 -1.04
CA TYR A 85 -2.74 -15.03 -2.37
C TYR A 85 -1.81 -14.33 -3.37
N ASP A 86 -1.98 -14.61 -4.65
CA ASP A 86 -1.16 -14.01 -5.70
C ASP A 86 -1.40 -12.50 -5.81
N ASP A 87 -2.64 -12.05 -5.57
CA ASP A 87 -3.00 -10.63 -5.53
C ASP A 87 -4.26 -10.36 -4.68
N THR A 88 -4.56 -9.07 -4.49
CA THR A 88 -5.68 -8.59 -3.66
C THR A 88 -7.07 -9.05 -4.17
N PRO A 89 -7.39 -9.11 -5.47
CA PRO A 89 -8.65 -9.66 -5.95
C PRO A 89 -8.90 -11.11 -5.51
N PHE A 90 -7.89 -11.99 -5.52
CA PHE A 90 -8.03 -13.36 -5.03
C PHE A 90 -8.22 -13.41 -3.51
N ALA A 91 -7.48 -12.57 -2.76
CA ALA A 91 -7.68 -12.44 -1.31
C ALA A 91 -9.11 -11.95 -1.01
N PHE A 92 -9.63 -11.00 -1.77
CA PHE A 92 -11.00 -10.50 -1.60
C PHE A 92 -12.06 -11.54 -1.95
N ALA A 93 -11.85 -12.33 -2.99
CA ALA A 93 -12.73 -13.47 -3.30
C ALA A 93 -12.76 -14.49 -2.15
N ALA A 94 -11.61 -14.75 -1.51
CA ALA A 94 -11.53 -15.62 -0.34
C ALA A 94 -12.28 -15.04 0.87
N LEU A 95 -12.24 -13.72 1.09
CA LEU A 95 -13.05 -13.02 2.10
C LEU A 95 -14.54 -13.17 1.80
N ARG A 96 -14.96 -12.97 0.56
CA ARG A 96 -16.37 -13.16 0.13
C ARG A 96 -16.87 -14.58 0.42
N ASN A 97 -16.04 -15.58 0.17
CA ASN A 97 -16.36 -16.98 0.36
C ASN A 97 -16.19 -17.44 1.83
N GLY A 98 -15.69 -16.59 2.75
CA GLY A 98 -15.49 -16.95 4.16
C GLY A 98 -14.24 -17.80 4.44
N ASN A 99 -13.35 -17.94 3.46
CA ASN A 99 -12.07 -18.65 3.64
C ASN A 99 -11.10 -17.89 4.55
N VAL A 100 -11.21 -16.56 4.57
CA VAL A 100 -10.53 -15.65 5.50
C VAL A 100 -11.55 -14.70 6.12
N GLN A 101 -11.24 -14.15 7.32
CA GLN A 101 -12.11 -13.19 8.00
C GLN A 101 -11.70 -11.74 7.72
N ALA A 102 -10.44 -11.51 7.36
CA ALA A 102 -9.93 -10.20 6.96
C ALA A 102 -9.02 -10.35 5.76
N ILE A 103 -8.91 -9.30 4.96
CA ILE A 103 -7.81 -9.13 4.00
C ILE A 103 -7.09 -7.83 4.33
N THR A 104 -5.82 -7.75 3.97
CA THR A 104 -5.00 -6.58 4.24
C THR A 104 -4.28 -6.08 3.01
N GLN A 105 -4.20 -4.76 2.91
CA GLN A 105 -3.45 -4.03 1.89
C GLN A 105 -3.33 -2.55 2.33
N ASP A 106 -2.65 -1.73 1.54
CA ASP A 106 -2.63 -0.28 1.77
C ASP A 106 -4.02 0.33 1.61
N GLY A 107 -4.39 1.23 2.51
CA GLY A 107 -5.73 1.80 2.60
C GLY A 107 -6.30 2.33 1.28
N PRO A 108 -5.57 3.16 0.50
CA PRO A 108 -6.03 3.64 -0.80
C PRO A 108 -6.39 2.52 -1.78
N LYS A 109 -5.64 1.43 -1.78
CA LYS A 109 -5.91 0.26 -2.63
C LYS A 109 -7.18 -0.48 -2.20
N LEU A 110 -7.41 -0.61 -0.89
CA LEU A 110 -8.63 -1.22 -0.34
C LEU A 110 -9.87 -0.38 -0.62
N ILE A 111 -9.78 0.94 -0.48
CA ILE A 111 -10.88 1.87 -0.78
C ILE A 111 -11.22 1.79 -2.27
N GLY A 112 -10.20 1.79 -3.15
CA GLY A 112 -10.37 1.65 -4.58
C GLY A 112 -11.00 0.31 -4.98
N LEU A 113 -10.66 -0.78 -4.29
CA LEU A 113 -11.28 -2.08 -4.47
C LEU A 113 -12.77 -2.02 -4.12
N LEU A 114 -13.12 -1.53 -2.93
CA LEU A 114 -14.51 -1.46 -2.46
C LEU A 114 -15.37 -0.49 -3.29
N ALA A 115 -14.79 0.58 -3.84
CA ALA A 115 -15.51 1.53 -4.70
C ALA A 115 -16.12 0.89 -5.96
N ASN A 116 -15.59 -0.28 -6.37
CA ASN A 116 -16.03 -1.02 -7.55
C ASN A 116 -16.80 -2.32 -7.20
N VAL A 117 -17.12 -2.53 -5.92
CA VAL A 117 -17.86 -3.72 -5.47
C VAL A 117 -19.35 -3.37 -5.35
N PRO A 118 -20.26 -4.08 -6.06
CA PRO A 118 -21.70 -3.79 -6.02
C PRO A 118 -22.32 -3.88 -4.62
N ASP A 119 -21.85 -4.83 -3.81
CA ASP A 119 -22.32 -5.11 -2.44
C ASP A 119 -21.34 -4.57 -1.36
N ARG A 120 -20.75 -3.40 -1.64
CA ARG A 120 -19.74 -2.75 -0.77
C ARG A 120 -20.19 -2.51 0.67
N ASP A 121 -21.48 -2.30 0.87
CA ASP A 121 -22.13 -2.10 2.16
C ASP A 121 -22.06 -3.31 3.10
N LYS A 122 -21.73 -4.50 2.58
CA LYS A 122 -21.44 -5.70 3.39
C LYS A 122 -20.05 -5.70 4.00
N TYR A 123 -19.19 -4.76 3.63
CA TYR A 123 -17.81 -4.70 4.03
C TYR A 123 -17.49 -3.40 4.74
N VAL A 124 -16.49 -3.43 5.59
CA VAL A 124 -15.99 -2.27 6.32
C VAL A 124 -14.48 -2.27 6.37
N ILE A 125 -13.89 -1.09 6.35
CA ILE A 125 -12.48 -0.85 6.65
C ILE A 125 -12.42 -0.30 8.07
N PRO A 126 -11.91 -1.07 9.06
CA PRO A 126 -11.73 -0.57 10.42
C PRO A 126 -10.88 0.69 10.45
N PRO A 127 -11.17 1.66 11.36
CA PRO A 127 -10.54 2.98 11.35
C PRO A 127 -9.15 3.00 12.01
N PHE A 128 -8.34 1.97 11.79
CA PHE A 128 -6.95 1.93 12.25
C PHE A 128 -6.00 1.44 11.16
N THR A 129 -4.71 1.71 11.35
CA THR A 129 -3.61 1.21 10.54
C THR A 129 -2.62 0.48 11.43
N VAL A 130 -1.90 -0.49 10.88
CA VAL A 130 -0.84 -1.23 11.60
C VAL A 130 0.57 -0.91 11.08
N SER A 131 0.68 -0.05 10.07
CA SER A 131 1.94 0.50 9.59
C SER A 131 1.76 1.90 9.03
N GLU A 132 2.86 2.62 8.92
CA GLU A 132 3.00 3.83 8.10
C GLU A 132 4.01 3.53 7.00
N ASP A 133 3.58 3.63 5.73
CA ASP A 133 4.35 3.21 4.59
C ASP A 133 4.62 4.40 3.66
N LEU A 134 5.89 4.65 3.38
CA LEU A 134 6.32 5.57 2.34
C LEU A 134 6.50 4.82 1.02
N ILE A 135 5.93 5.35 -0.04
CA ILE A 135 5.95 4.77 -1.38
C ILE A 135 6.94 5.55 -2.24
N GLY A 136 7.87 4.84 -2.86
CA GLY A 136 8.87 5.41 -3.77
C GLY A 136 8.92 4.68 -5.11
N ILE A 137 9.55 5.32 -6.10
CA ILE A 137 9.86 4.70 -7.39
C ILE A 137 11.09 3.83 -7.19
N GLY A 138 11.00 2.54 -7.54
CA GLY A 138 12.14 1.63 -7.51
C GLY A 138 13.08 1.88 -8.69
N ILE A 139 14.37 1.88 -8.42
CA ILE A 139 15.46 2.18 -9.36
C ILE A 139 16.51 1.09 -9.22
N PRO A 140 17.18 0.63 -10.29
CA PRO A 140 18.29 -0.32 -10.20
C PRO A 140 19.39 0.20 -9.27
N LYS A 141 20.03 -0.71 -8.54
CA LYS A 141 21.03 -0.36 -7.55
C LYS A 141 22.22 0.34 -8.19
N GLY A 142 22.61 1.50 -7.62
CA GLY A 142 23.79 2.27 -8.06
C GLY A 142 23.52 3.27 -9.19
N GLU A 143 22.32 3.34 -9.74
CA GLU A 143 21.93 4.27 -10.83
C GLU A 143 21.68 5.70 -10.30
N ALA A 144 22.73 6.32 -9.75
CA ALA A 144 22.64 7.64 -9.09
C ALA A 144 22.17 8.76 -10.04
N ALA A 145 22.58 8.72 -11.32
CA ALA A 145 22.16 9.70 -12.31
C ALA A 145 20.65 9.59 -12.60
N LEU A 146 20.15 8.37 -12.78
CA LEU A 146 18.72 8.11 -12.98
C LEU A 146 17.92 8.52 -11.76
N LYS A 147 18.40 8.16 -10.55
CA LYS A 147 17.74 8.56 -9.30
C LYS A 147 17.63 10.08 -9.20
N LYS A 148 18.69 10.82 -9.51
CA LYS A 148 18.68 12.29 -9.49
C LYS A 148 17.60 12.86 -10.41
N VAL A 149 17.51 12.39 -11.65
CA VAL A 149 16.50 12.85 -12.62
C VAL A 149 15.07 12.57 -12.11
N VAL A 150 14.84 11.37 -11.54
CA VAL A 150 13.54 10.99 -10.98
C VAL A 150 13.18 11.87 -9.78
N ASP A 151 14.12 12.10 -8.87
CA ASP A 151 13.89 12.92 -7.68
C ASP A 151 13.59 14.39 -8.04
N GLU A 152 14.35 14.97 -9.00
CA GLU A 152 14.13 16.33 -9.50
C GLU A 152 12.74 16.45 -10.17
N ALA A 153 12.33 15.47 -10.96
CA ALA A 153 11.01 15.45 -11.59
C ALA A 153 9.88 15.39 -10.55
N LEU A 154 10.04 14.57 -9.50
CA LEU A 154 9.06 14.48 -8.41
C LEU A 154 8.94 15.81 -7.65
N LEU A 155 10.07 16.45 -7.33
CA LEU A 155 10.07 17.77 -6.67
C LEU A 155 9.42 18.85 -7.53
N GLU A 156 9.66 18.84 -8.85
CA GLU A 156 9.02 19.77 -9.76
C GLU A 156 7.51 19.56 -9.87
N LEU A 157 7.03 18.30 -9.84
CA LEU A 157 5.60 17.99 -9.77
C LEU A 157 4.94 18.61 -8.52
N GLU A 158 5.62 18.56 -7.39
CA GLU A 158 5.11 19.16 -6.15
C GLU A 158 5.12 20.69 -6.24
N LYS A 159 6.25 21.27 -6.64
CA LYS A 159 6.46 22.72 -6.73
C LYS A 159 5.50 23.39 -7.70
N SER A 160 5.21 22.75 -8.83
CA SER A 160 4.24 23.26 -9.82
C SER A 160 2.77 23.08 -9.42
N GLY A 161 2.48 22.40 -8.29
CA GLY A 161 1.13 22.05 -7.87
C GLY A 161 0.51 20.88 -8.67
N LYS A 162 1.25 20.31 -9.62
CA LYS A 162 0.75 19.19 -10.45
C LYS A 162 0.50 17.94 -9.64
N ALA A 163 1.35 17.67 -8.63
CA ALA A 163 1.17 16.53 -7.72
C ALA A 163 -0.17 16.59 -6.99
N GLU A 164 -0.58 17.77 -6.50
CA GLU A 164 -1.88 17.97 -5.86
C GLU A 164 -3.05 17.81 -6.83
N GLN A 165 -2.92 18.33 -8.05
CA GLN A 165 -3.93 18.14 -9.09
C GLN A 165 -4.14 16.66 -9.41
N ILE A 166 -3.06 15.89 -9.56
CA ILE A 166 -3.12 14.44 -9.81
C ILE A 166 -3.77 13.75 -8.60
N TYR A 167 -3.36 14.09 -7.37
CA TYR A 167 -3.95 13.52 -6.16
C TYR A 167 -5.46 13.75 -6.11
N ASN A 168 -5.90 14.99 -6.34
CA ASN A 168 -7.32 15.35 -6.29
C ASN A 168 -8.14 14.70 -7.40
N ALA A 169 -7.56 14.41 -8.55
CA ALA A 169 -8.24 13.68 -9.61
C ALA A 169 -8.60 12.24 -9.21
N TRP A 170 -7.82 11.62 -8.31
CA TRP A 170 -8.05 10.25 -7.82
C TRP A 170 -8.74 10.21 -6.46
N PHE A 171 -8.41 11.12 -5.57
CA PHE A 171 -8.77 11.10 -4.15
C PHE A 171 -9.42 12.39 -3.66
N GLY A 172 -9.78 13.29 -4.56
CA GLY A 172 -10.49 14.52 -4.22
C GLY A 172 -11.90 14.26 -3.68
N PRO A 173 -12.54 15.28 -3.06
CA PRO A 173 -13.80 15.13 -2.35
C PRO A 173 -14.96 14.62 -3.24
N ASP A 174 -14.93 14.92 -4.53
CA ASP A 174 -15.97 14.53 -5.48
C ASP A 174 -15.72 13.17 -6.16
N THR A 175 -14.65 12.46 -5.77
CA THR A 175 -14.33 11.13 -6.31
C THR A 175 -15.05 10.02 -5.57
N LYS A 176 -15.05 8.81 -6.13
CA LYS A 176 -15.56 7.61 -5.44
C LYS A 176 -14.69 7.16 -4.27
N THR A 177 -13.49 7.70 -4.15
CA THR A 177 -12.44 7.30 -3.21
C THR A 177 -11.83 8.51 -2.50
N PRO A 178 -12.63 9.38 -1.85
CA PRO A 178 -12.10 10.60 -1.25
C PRO A 178 -11.15 10.27 -0.10
N LEU A 179 -9.93 10.85 -0.14
CA LEU A 179 -8.92 10.70 0.88
C LEU A 179 -8.21 12.02 1.13
N LYS A 180 -7.88 12.30 2.38
CA LYS A 180 -7.02 13.44 2.72
C LYS A 180 -5.57 13.13 2.30
N ARG A 181 -4.92 14.06 1.62
CA ARG A 181 -3.50 13.95 1.28
C ARG A 181 -2.65 14.12 2.54
N LEU A 182 -1.96 13.05 2.95
CA LEU A 182 -1.15 13.02 4.18
C LEU A 182 0.32 13.32 3.94
N TYR A 183 0.78 13.35 2.67
CA TYR A 183 2.18 13.51 2.33
C TYR A 183 2.36 14.46 1.15
N LYS A 184 3.30 15.38 1.27
CA LYS A 184 3.80 16.22 0.16
C LYS A 184 5.21 15.77 -0.20
N ILE A 185 5.51 15.71 -1.48
CA ILE A 185 6.83 15.26 -1.98
C ILE A 185 7.91 16.21 -1.45
N GLY A 186 8.99 15.63 -0.90
CA GLY A 186 10.06 16.38 -0.25
C GLY A 186 9.89 16.64 1.25
N GLN A 187 8.77 16.21 1.87
CA GLN A 187 8.64 16.19 3.32
C GLN A 187 9.45 15.05 3.94
N GLU A 188 9.98 15.26 5.14
CA GLU A 188 10.68 14.22 5.89
C GLU A 188 9.74 13.16 6.44
N LYS A 189 8.53 13.55 6.87
CA LYS A 189 7.52 12.67 7.47
C LYS A 189 6.11 13.00 6.99
N PRO A 190 5.19 12.02 6.94
CA PRO A 190 3.78 12.28 6.73
C PRO A 190 3.20 13.21 7.79
N GLN A 191 2.15 13.97 7.42
CA GLN A 191 1.39 14.75 8.39
C GLN A 191 0.64 13.80 9.34
N ALA A 192 0.68 14.10 10.63
CA ALA A 192 -0.13 13.37 11.60
C ALA A 192 -1.63 13.42 11.21
N LYS A 193 -2.30 12.28 11.39
CA LYS A 193 -3.73 12.14 11.09
C LYS A 193 -4.61 12.95 12.02
#